data_1439b26b1ded25192361d5f05a6e9995
#
_entry.id   1439b26b1ded25192361d5f05a6e9995
#
_cell.length_a   1.000
_cell.length_b   1.000
_cell.length_c   1.000
_cell.angle_alpha   90.00
_cell.angle_beta   90.00
_cell.angle_gamma   90.00
#
_symmetry.space_group_name_H-M   'P 1'
#
loop_
_entity.id
_entity.type
_entity.pdbx_description
1 polymer ?
#
loop_
_entity_poly.entity_id
_entity_poly.type
_entity_poly.pdbx_seq_one_letter_code
_entity_poly.pdbx_strand_id
1 'polypeptide(L)'
;MARDVQITFDCADPAALAAFWAEALGYKVQDPPAGFESWDQALEAMGVPPERRNDASAVVDPEGSGPRVFFQRVPEGKQVKNRVHLDVRAAPGLQGDARMAALETEAGRLVSRGATRLERYEPAPPLEAGHIVMADPEGNEFCLD
;
A
#
# COMPACT_ATOMS: atom_id res chain seq x y z
N MET A 1 -1.43 -1.31 27.80
CA MET A 1 -0.32 -1.10 26.84
C MET A 1 -0.77 -1.54 25.45
N ALA A 2 -0.61 -0.69 24.46
CA ALA A 2 -0.93 -1.02 23.09
C ALA A 2 0.05 -2.07 22.54
N ARG A 3 -0.38 -2.81 21.53
CA ARG A 3 0.44 -3.80 20.84
C ARG A 3 0.73 -3.32 19.42
N ASP A 4 1.90 -3.62 18.93
CA ASP A 4 2.22 -3.38 17.54
C ASP A 4 1.40 -4.31 16.65
N VAL A 5 1.08 -3.84 15.45
CA VAL A 5 0.37 -4.63 14.45
C VAL A 5 1.16 -4.64 13.16
N GLN A 6 1.04 -5.71 12.42
CA GLN A 6 1.46 -5.81 11.03
C GLN A 6 0.21 -5.92 10.16
N ILE A 7 0.21 -5.23 9.04
CA ILE A 7 -0.84 -5.33 8.03
C ILE A 7 -0.37 -6.34 6.99
N THR A 8 -1.23 -7.31 6.64
CA THR A 8 -0.90 -8.31 5.62
C THR A 8 -1.93 -8.24 4.50
N PHE A 9 -1.44 -8.12 3.26
CA PHE A 9 -2.24 -8.24 2.05
C PHE A 9 -2.05 -9.63 1.47
N ASP A 10 -3.15 -10.33 1.23
CA ASP A 10 -3.17 -11.49 0.36
C ASP A 10 -3.22 -11.00 -1.08
N CYS A 11 -2.40 -11.54 -1.97
CA CYS A 11 -2.26 -11.01 -3.33
C CYS A 11 -1.79 -12.07 -4.33
N ALA A 12 -1.81 -11.70 -5.60
CA ALA A 12 -1.30 -12.55 -6.68
C ALA A 12 0.18 -12.28 -6.97
N ASP A 13 0.63 -11.01 -6.84
CA ASP A 13 2.00 -10.58 -7.16
C ASP A 13 2.57 -9.73 -6.02
N PRO A 14 3.18 -10.35 -5.00
CA PRO A 14 3.72 -9.63 -3.85
C PRO A 14 4.73 -8.54 -4.20
N ALA A 15 5.65 -8.78 -5.14
CA ALA A 15 6.67 -7.80 -5.51
C ALA A 15 6.06 -6.55 -6.14
N ALA A 16 5.13 -6.72 -7.07
CA ALA A 16 4.47 -5.60 -7.74
C ALA A 16 3.57 -4.81 -6.77
N LEU A 17 2.83 -5.51 -5.93
CA LEU A 17 1.94 -4.86 -4.97
C LEU A 17 2.73 -4.12 -3.89
N ALA A 18 3.84 -4.69 -3.42
CA ALA A 18 4.75 -4.05 -2.48
C ALA A 18 5.33 -2.75 -3.07
N ALA A 19 5.74 -2.76 -4.34
CA ALA A 19 6.26 -1.57 -5.01
C ALA A 19 5.21 -0.45 -5.05
N PHE A 20 3.96 -0.78 -5.35
CA PHE A 20 2.87 0.20 -5.32
C PHE A 20 2.67 0.79 -3.93
N TRP A 21 2.55 -0.05 -2.90
CA TRP A 21 2.28 0.42 -1.54
C TRP A 21 3.45 1.17 -0.93
N ALA A 22 4.70 0.87 -1.32
CA ALA A 22 5.84 1.68 -0.95
C ALA A 22 5.67 3.13 -1.45
N GLU A 23 5.23 3.32 -2.70
CA GLU A 23 4.94 4.64 -3.25
C GLU A 23 3.77 5.33 -2.54
N ALA A 24 2.69 4.60 -2.29
CA ALA A 24 1.48 5.16 -1.67
C ALA A 24 1.70 5.62 -0.23
N LEU A 25 2.53 4.89 0.52
CA LEU A 25 2.77 5.15 1.94
C LEU A 25 4.04 5.98 2.21
N GLY A 26 4.88 6.22 1.19
CA GLY A 26 6.21 6.78 1.41
C GLY A 26 7.14 5.80 2.15
N TYR A 27 6.89 4.53 2.00
CA TYR A 27 7.67 3.44 2.57
C TYR A 27 8.75 2.97 1.59
N LYS A 28 9.58 2.06 2.03
CA LYS A 28 10.53 1.35 1.18
C LYS A 28 10.29 -0.15 1.23
N VAL A 29 10.62 -0.84 0.16
CA VAL A 29 10.69 -2.30 0.19
C VAL A 29 11.74 -2.71 1.23
N GLN A 30 11.40 -3.67 2.07
CA GLN A 30 12.29 -4.12 3.14
C GLN A 30 13.63 -4.59 2.56
N ASP A 31 14.73 -4.11 3.14
CA ASP A 31 16.08 -4.49 2.72
C ASP A 31 16.31 -6.00 2.90
N PRO A 32 17.11 -6.64 2.03
CA PRO A 32 17.51 -8.02 2.24
C PRO A 32 18.31 -8.17 3.54
N PRO A 33 18.49 -9.41 4.05
CA PRO A 33 19.32 -9.67 5.21
C PRO A 33 20.75 -9.15 5.02
N ALA A 34 21.41 -8.81 6.12
CA ALA A 34 22.80 -8.36 6.12
C ALA A 34 23.70 -9.35 5.37
N GLY A 35 24.59 -8.82 4.52
CA GLY A 35 25.51 -9.62 3.72
C GLY A 35 25.01 -9.96 2.31
N PHE A 36 23.78 -9.59 1.97
CA PHE A 36 23.22 -9.80 0.63
C PHE A 36 22.89 -8.47 -0.03
N GLU A 37 23.17 -8.33 -1.32
CA GLU A 37 22.87 -7.14 -2.10
C GLU A 37 21.41 -7.10 -2.58
N SER A 38 20.75 -8.27 -2.65
CA SER A 38 19.38 -8.39 -3.11
C SER A 38 18.66 -9.54 -2.40
N TRP A 39 17.33 -9.47 -2.40
CA TRP A 39 16.50 -10.59 -1.94
C TRP A 39 16.70 -11.84 -2.78
N ASP A 40 16.91 -11.68 -4.09
CA ASP A 40 17.14 -12.82 -4.98
C ASP A 40 18.40 -13.60 -4.56
N GLN A 41 19.49 -12.89 -4.27
CA GLN A 41 20.70 -13.52 -3.73
C GLN A 41 20.45 -14.22 -2.39
N ALA A 42 19.75 -13.56 -1.47
CA ALA A 42 19.47 -14.14 -0.15
C ALA A 42 18.64 -15.41 -0.27
N LEU A 43 17.58 -15.36 -1.08
CA LEU A 43 16.68 -16.51 -1.28
C LEU A 43 17.39 -17.66 -2.00
N GLU A 44 18.26 -17.37 -2.96
CA GLU A 44 19.10 -18.39 -3.59
C GLU A 44 20.01 -19.08 -2.56
N ALA A 45 20.66 -18.31 -1.70
CA ALA A 45 21.50 -18.85 -0.63
C ALA A 45 20.71 -19.70 0.38
N MET A 46 19.44 -19.39 0.59
CA MET A 46 18.54 -20.17 1.45
C MET A 46 17.94 -21.41 0.76
N GLY A 47 18.26 -21.63 -0.52
CA GLY A 47 17.75 -22.77 -1.27
C GLY A 47 16.33 -22.60 -1.80
N VAL A 48 15.81 -21.36 -1.86
CA VAL A 48 14.47 -21.09 -2.40
C VAL A 48 14.54 -21.13 -3.93
N PRO A 49 13.77 -22.01 -4.60
CA PRO A 49 13.80 -22.10 -6.06
C PRO A 49 13.22 -20.84 -6.70
N PRO A 50 13.66 -20.47 -7.94
CA PRO A 50 13.27 -19.23 -8.60
C PRO A 50 11.75 -19.00 -8.65
N GLU A 51 10.97 -20.03 -8.87
CA GLU A 51 9.50 -19.95 -8.99
C GLU A 51 8.80 -19.61 -7.66
N ARG A 52 9.51 -19.65 -6.55
CA ARG A 52 8.99 -19.32 -5.22
C ARG A 52 9.54 -18.03 -4.64
N ARG A 53 10.44 -17.33 -5.34
CA ARG A 53 11.09 -16.12 -4.81
C ARG A 53 10.17 -14.91 -4.76
N ASN A 54 9.01 -14.96 -5.41
CA ASN A 54 7.95 -13.94 -5.29
C ASN A 54 6.74 -14.45 -4.50
N ASP A 55 6.91 -15.36 -3.57
CA ASP A 55 5.82 -15.81 -2.69
C ASP A 55 5.46 -14.78 -1.62
N ALA A 56 6.38 -13.87 -1.30
CA ALA A 56 6.18 -12.84 -0.30
C ALA A 56 7.04 -11.60 -0.57
N SER A 57 6.60 -10.47 -0.02
CA SER A 57 7.36 -9.22 0.02
C SER A 57 6.91 -8.40 1.22
N ALA A 58 7.61 -7.31 1.52
CA ALA A 58 7.22 -6.41 2.60
C ALA A 58 7.71 -5.00 2.33
N VAL A 59 6.97 -4.02 2.87
CA VAL A 59 7.42 -2.63 2.91
C VAL A 59 7.44 -2.15 4.36
N VAL A 60 8.36 -1.26 4.65
CA VAL A 60 8.60 -0.72 5.99
C VAL A 60 8.72 0.79 5.93
N ASP A 61 8.28 1.43 7.03
CA ASP A 61 8.51 2.85 7.23
C ASP A 61 10.02 3.08 7.40
N PRO A 62 10.66 3.94 6.58
CA PRO A 62 12.08 4.25 6.74
C PRO A 62 12.44 4.81 8.11
N GLU A 63 11.49 5.47 8.78
CA GLU A 63 11.67 6.04 10.12
C GLU A 63 11.30 5.07 11.25
N GLY A 64 10.71 3.93 10.91
CA GLY A 64 10.36 2.87 11.86
C GLY A 64 9.15 3.16 12.75
N SER A 65 8.34 4.17 12.43
CA SER A 65 7.19 4.57 13.25
C SER A 65 5.89 3.91 12.84
N GLY A 66 5.71 3.65 11.55
CA GLY A 66 4.49 3.05 11.01
C GLY A 66 4.54 1.52 11.00
N PRO A 67 3.38 0.86 10.86
CA PRO A 67 3.32 -0.58 10.82
C PRO A 67 4.00 -1.14 9.56
N ARG A 68 4.66 -2.30 9.73
CA ARG A 68 5.16 -3.07 8.58
C ARG A 68 3.97 -3.59 7.78
N VAL A 69 4.06 -3.55 6.46
CA VAL A 69 3.07 -4.12 5.57
C VAL A 69 3.68 -5.30 4.84
N PHE A 70 3.07 -6.46 4.98
CA PHE A 70 3.51 -7.73 4.40
C PHE A 70 2.58 -8.14 3.27
N PHE A 71 3.11 -8.75 2.24
CA PHE A 71 2.38 -9.22 1.07
C PHE A 71 2.67 -10.69 0.89
N GLN A 72 1.63 -11.51 0.83
CA GLN A 72 1.80 -12.94 0.61
C GLN A 72 0.96 -13.42 -0.56
N ARG A 73 1.56 -14.26 -1.39
CA ARG A 73 0.85 -14.84 -2.51
C ARG A 73 -0.19 -15.84 -2.03
N VAL A 74 -1.40 -15.70 -2.56
CA VAL A 74 -2.49 -16.66 -2.34
C VAL A 74 -3.14 -16.99 -3.69
N PRO A 75 -3.76 -18.18 -3.84
CA PRO A 75 -4.39 -18.56 -5.10
C PRO A 75 -5.73 -17.84 -5.32
N GLU A 76 -6.37 -17.35 -4.25
CA GLU A 76 -7.67 -16.70 -4.35
C GLU A 76 -7.55 -15.27 -4.84
N GLY A 77 -8.32 -14.90 -5.86
CA GLY A 77 -8.43 -13.53 -6.33
C GLY A 77 -9.37 -12.68 -5.48
N LYS A 78 -9.21 -11.38 -5.58
CA LYS A 78 -10.12 -10.39 -4.97
C LYS A 78 -11.50 -10.48 -5.64
N GLN A 79 -12.58 -10.66 -4.88
CA GLN A 79 -13.93 -10.80 -5.42
C GLN A 79 -14.93 -9.80 -4.87
N VAL A 80 -14.91 -9.54 -3.56
CA VAL A 80 -15.85 -8.62 -2.91
C VAL A 80 -15.12 -7.40 -2.37
N LYS A 81 -15.90 -6.36 -2.04
CA LYS A 81 -15.35 -5.14 -1.45
C LYS A 81 -14.61 -5.47 -0.14
N ASN A 82 -13.44 -4.82 0.06
CA ASN A 82 -12.71 -4.92 1.32
C ASN A 82 -13.61 -4.54 2.50
N ARG A 83 -13.53 -5.29 3.58
CA ARG A 83 -14.18 -4.95 4.86
C ARG A 83 -13.28 -4.11 5.76
N VAL A 84 -11.96 -4.17 5.51
CA VAL A 84 -10.97 -3.29 6.13
C VAL A 84 -10.23 -2.58 4.99
N HIS A 85 -10.13 -1.27 5.05
CA HIS A 85 -9.37 -0.49 4.08
C HIS A 85 -8.43 0.48 4.80
N LEU A 86 -7.33 0.81 4.16
CA LEU A 86 -6.41 1.81 4.66
C LEU A 86 -6.88 3.19 4.20
N ASP A 87 -6.78 4.17 5.09
CA ASP A 87 -6.98 5.58 4.76
C ASP A 87 -5.61 6.25 4.78
N VAL A 88 -5.12 6.61 3.61
CA VAL A 88 -3.82 7.26 3.44
C VAL A 88 -4.00 8.74 3.61
N ARG A 89 -3.35 9.33 4.62
CA ARG A 89 -3.44 10.75 4.93
C ARG A 89 -2.60 11.55 3.94
N ALA A 90 -3.21 11.94 2.82
CA ALA A 90 -2.52 12.58 1.72
C ALA A 90 -2.65 14.11 1.71
N ALA A 91 -3.48 14.68 2.59
CA ALA A 91 -3.71 16.12 2.67
C ALA A 91 -3.67 16.63 4.12
N PRO A 92 -2.61 16.31 4.89
CA PRO A 92 -2.58 16.70 6.31
C PRO A 92 -2.61 18.22 6.46
N GLY A 93 -3.47 18.71 7.37
CA GLY A 93 -3.61 20.12 7.69
C GLY A 93 -4.38 20.95 6.65
N LEU A 94 -4.85 20.35 5.56
CA LEU A 94 -5.62 21.05 4.53
C LEU A 94 -7.12 20.80 4.69
N GLN A 95 -7.91 21.79 4.26
CA GLN A 95 -9.37 21.75 4.31
C GLN A 95 -9.97 22.29 3.00
N GLY A 96 -11.23 21.96 2.74
CA GLY A 96 -11.99 22.50 1.61
C GLY A 96 -11.32 22.23 0.25
N ASP A 97 -11.31 23.22 -0.62
CA ASP A 97 -10.79 23.08 -1.97
C ASP A 97 -9.29 22.75 -2.02
N ALA A 98 -8.50 23.30 -1.11
CA ALA A 98 -7.06 23.01 -1.04
C ALA A 98 -6.82 21.53 -0.70
N ARG A 99 -7.61 20.98 0.24
CA ARG A 99 -7.59 19.56 0.58
C ARG A 99 -7.92 18.70 -0.63
N MET A 100 -9.05 18.99 -1.29
CA MET A 100 -9.50 18.19 -2.43
C MET A 100 -8.53 18.26 -3.61
N ALA A 101 -7.92 19.42 -3.85
CA ALA A 101 -6.90 19.56 -4.87
C ALA A 101 -5.65 18.70 -4.56
N ALA A 102 -5.22 18.66 -3.30
CA ALA A 102 -4.10 17.81 -2.90
C ALA A 102 -4.44 16.32 -3.06
N LEU A 103 -5.67 15.90 -2.70
CA LEU A 103 -6.11 14.52 -2.89
C LEU A 103 -6.16 14.14 -4.38
N GLU A 104 -6.64 15.03 -5.24
CA GLU A 104 -6.67 14.77 -6.70
C GLU A 104 -5.26 14.68 -7.29
N THR A 105 -4.33 15.51 -6.83
CA THR A 105 -2.93 15.41 -7.25
C THR A 105 -2.33 14.05 -6.89
N GLU A 106 -2.55 13.62 -5.65
CA GLU A 106 -2.07 12.31 -5.19
C GLU A 106 -2.76 11.16 -5.92
N ALA A 107 -4.08 11.26 -6.14
CA ALA A 107 -4.82 10.27 -6.91
C ALA A 107 -4.22 10.10 -8.32
N GLY A 108 -3.94 11.21 -9.01
CA GLY A 108 -3.29 11.18 -10.32
C GLY A 108 -1.90 10.53 -10.29
N ARG A 109 -1.11 10.82 -9.27
CA ARG A 109 0.21 10.21 -9.09
C ARG A 109 0.11 8.70 -8.91
N LEU A 110 -0.83 8.24 -8.08
CA LEU A 110 -1.02 6.81 -7.82
C LEU A 110 -1.62 6.07 -9.02
N VAL A 111 -2.50 6.72 -9.78
CA VAL A 111 -3.00 6.14 -11.04
C VAL A 111 -1.84 5.87 -12.00
N SER A 112 -0.86 6.77 -12.09
CA SER A 112 0.34 6.53 -12.90
C SER A 112 1.20 5.38 -12.40
N ARG A 113 0.97 4.90 -11.18
CA ARG A 113 1.65 3.76 -10.55
C ARG A 113 0.81 2.48 -10.54
N GLY A 114 -0.38 2.50 -11.15
CA GLY A 114 -1.23 1.32 -11.31
C GLY A 114 -2.52 1.32 -10.50
N ALA A 115 -2.80 2.37 -9.72
CA ALA A 115 -4.08 2.49 -9.02
C ALA A 115 -5.23 2.83 -9.97
N THR A 116 -6.44 2.58 -9.52
CA THR A 116 -7.67 3.05 -10.17
C THR A 116 -8.37 4.04 -9.25
N ARG A 117 -8.76 5.21 -9.80
CA ARG A 117 -9.60 6.16 -9.09
C ARG A 117 -11.04 5.72 -9.22
N LEU A 118 -11.73 5.50 -8.10
CA LEU A 118 -13.10 4.99 -8.09
C LEU A 118 -14.13 6.11 -7.90
N GLU A 119 -14.08 6.83 -6.77
CA GLU A 119 -15.09 7.82 -6.44
C GLU A 119 -14.54 8.94 -5.57
N ARG A 120 -14.99 10.16 -5.83
CA ARG A 120 -14.67 11.32 -5.01
C ARG A 120 -15.88 11.69 -4.17
N TYR A 121 -15.66 11.90 -2.88
CA TYR A 121 -16.66 12.41 -1.94
C TYR A 121 -16.28 13.82 -1.53
N GLU A 122 -17.21 14.75 -1.80
CA GLU A 122 -17.02 16.17 -1.49
C GLU A 122 -17.07 16.42 0.02
N PRO A 123 -16.41 17.49 0.50
CA PRO A 123 -16.57 17.91 1.89
C PRO A 123 -18.04 18.19 2.21
N ALA A 124 -18.50 17.66 3.34
CA ALA A 124 -19.83 17.85 3.88
C ALA A 124 -19.74 18.01 5.41
N PRO A 125 -19.28 19.17 5.89
CA PRO A 125 -19.10 19.40 7.32
C PRO A 125 -20.40 19.19 8.11
N PRO A 126 -20.33 18.79 9.38
CA PRO A 126 -19.12 18.68 10.20
C PRO A 126 -18.41 17.31 10.15
N LEU A 127 -19.01 16.28 9.53
CA LEU A 127 -18.52 14.90 9.66
C LEU A 127 -17.66 14.42 8.49
N GLU A 128 -17.90 14.95 7.29
CA GLU A 128 -17.15 14.55 6.08
C GLU A 128 -16.20 15.66 5.67
N ALA A 129 -14.90 15.36 5.72
CA ALA A 129 -13.87 16.30 5.29
C ALA A 129 -13.57 16.24 3.79
N GLY A 130 -14.08 15.24 3.11
CA GLY A 130 -13.78 14.94 1.71
C GLY A 130 -12.68 13.88 1.59
N HIS A 131 -12.88 12.92 0.70
CA HIS A 131 -11.92 11.85 0.42
C HIS A 131 -12.11 11.28 -0.98
N ILE A 132 -11.15 10.53 -1.43
CA ILE A 132 -11.22 9.83 -2.72
C ILE A 132 -11.00 8.34 -2.48
N VAL A 133 -11.95 7.53 -2.97
CA VAL A 133 -11.82 6.07 -2.94
C VAL A 133 -11.03 5.63 -4.15
N MET A 134 -10.01 4.82 -3.91
CA MET A 134 -9.11 4.28 -4.90
C MET A 134 -9.12 2.75 -4.83
N ALA A 135 -8.57 2.11 -5.84
CA ALA A 135 -8.22 0.70 -5.79
C ALA A 135 -6.73 0.54 -6.13
N ASP A 136 -6.05 -0.37 -5.43
CA ASP A 136 -4.67 -0.70 -5.75
C ASP A 136 -4.59 -1.57 -7.03
N PRO A 137 -3.40 -1.92 -7.54
CA PRO A 137 -3.27 -2.69 -8.78
C PRO A 137 -3.96 -4.06 -8.76
N GLU A 138 -4.29 -4.60 -7.60
CA GLU A 138 -5.02 -5.86 -7.48
C GLU A 138 -6.49 -5.66 -7.10
N GLY A 139 -6.98 -4.43 -7.12
CA GLY A 139 -8.38 -4.10 -6.88
C GLY A 139 -8.75 -3.89 -5.41
N ASN A 140 -7.80 -3.86 -4.49
CA ASN A 140 -8.09 -3.60 -3.09
C ASN A 140 -8.42 -2.12 -2.88
N GLU A 141 -9.59 -1.84 -2.31
CA GLU A 141 -10.04 -0.47 -2.06
C GLU A 141 -9.26 0.15 -0.90
N PHE A 142 -8.89 1.42 -1.09
CA PHE A 142 -8.30 2.28 -0.06
C PHE A 142 -8.78 3.71 -0.29
N CYS A 143 -8.56 4.58 0.68
CA CYS A 143 -8.94 5.98 0.56
C CYS A 143 -7.73 6.90 0.64
N LEU A 144 -7.81 8.01 -0.08
CA LEU A 144 -6.97 9.19 0.13
C LEU A 144 -7.77 10.20 0.93
N ASP A 145 -7.18 10.67 2.05
CA ASP A 145 -7.89 11.56 2.97
C ASP A 145 -6.94 12.53 3.68
#